data_306054487aafae9d9bb0c91cd33b7c85
#
_entry.id   306054487aafae9d9bb0c91cd33b7c85
#
_cell.length_a   1.000
_cell.length_b   1.000
_cell.length_c   1.000
_cell.angle_alpha   90.00
_cell.angle_beta   90.00
_cell.angle_gamma   90.00
#
_symmetry.space_group_name_H-M   'P 1'
#
loop_
_entity.id
_entity.type
_entity.pdbx_description
1 polymer ?
#
loop_
_entity_poly.entity_id
_entity_poly.type
_entity_poly.pdbx_seq_one_letter_code
_entity_poly.pdbx_strand_id
1 'polypeptide(L)'
;MTRPSAYLSRALAAYRRTGADLPYGDPRRAHGVAMEGYFWRVTDRDRGRSLIALIGVNRGPRGPWATLGLAAWPDPALTVTATTQGYADPARLGARAGSAFVADERRVEVDLGPGARLSIEVDEPLPWPQARFGGSSGFHSVPALNQYWHPWLLGGRVRGTAEVGDQTWELDGAQVYGEKNWGKGGFPDSWWWGQAQGFEDRGASVAFAGGQVSAG
;
A
#
# COMPACT_ATOMS: atom_id res chain seq x y z
N MET A 1 -8.59 -36.78 -4.02
CA MET A 1 -8.00 -35.51 -4.53
C MET A 1 -7.24 -35.84 -5.82
N THR A 2 -7.80 -35.47 -6.96
CA THR A 2 -7.18 -35.66 -8.28
C THR A 2 -5.97 -34.70 -8.42
N ARG A 3 -4.78 -35.25 -8.71
CA ARG A 3 -3.59 -34.46 -9.00
C ARG A 3 -3.86 -33.57 -10.22
N PRO A 4 -3.57 -32.27 -10.20
CA PRO A 4 -3.69 -31.43 -11.39
C PRO A 4 -2.85 -32.05 -12.52
N SER A 5 -3.34 -31.98 -13.77
CA SER A 5 -2.61 -32.50 -14.90
C SER A 5 -1.23 -31.81 -15.02
N ALA A 6 -0.23 -32.53 -15.50
CA ALA A 6 1.13 -31.97 -15.68
C ALA A 6 1.14 -30.71 -16.56
N TYR A 7 0.17 -30.58 -17.46
CA TYR A 7 -0.02 -29.39 -18.29
C TYR A 7 -0.46 -28.17 -17.45
N LEU A 8 -1.46 -28.32 -16.59
CA LEU A 8 -1.92 -27.26 -15.67
C LEU A 8 -0.80 -26.79 -14.73
N SER A 9 -0.02 -27.73 -14.20
CA SER A 9 1.12 -27.40 -13.33
C SER A 9 2.20 -26.61 -14.09
N ARG A 10 2.48 -26.95 -15.35
CA ARG A 10 3.43 -26.20 -16.19
C ARG A 10 2.91 -24.81 -16.56
N ALA A 11 1.64 -24.69 -16.91
CA ALA A 11 1.02 -23.40 -17.24
C ALA A 11 1.01 -22.44 -16.04
N LEU A 12 0.65 -22.94 -14.85
CA LEU A 12 0.71 -22.16 -13.63
C LEU A 12 2.15 -21.74 -13.28
N ALA A 13 3.12 -22.63 -13.42
CA ALA A 13 4.52 -22.29 -13.20
C ALA A 13 5.03 -21.26 -14.20
N ALA A 14 4.61 -21.31 -15.45
CA ALA A 14 4.94 -20.31 -16.46
C ALA A 14 4.32 -18.96 -16.14
N TYR A 15 3.04 -18.92 -15.73
CA TYR A 15 2.35 -17.72 -15.32
C TYR A 15 3.00 -17.09 -14.06
N ARG A 16 3.33 -17.88 -13.06
CA ARG A 16 4.00 -17.40 -11.84
C ARG A 16 5.39 -16.80 -12.12
N ARG A 17 6.10 -17.29 -13.15
CA ARG A 17 7.37 -16.66 -13.56
C ARG A 17 7.22 -15.25 -14.13
N THR A 18 6.01 -14.79 -14.45
CA THR A 18 5.74 -13.39 -14.81
C THR A 18 5.68 -12.48 -13.60
N GLY A 19 5.78 -12.98 -12.39
CA GLY A 19 5.60 -12.22 -11.14
C GLY A 19 4.16 -12.18 -10.64
N ALA A 20 3.28 -13.05 -11.17
CA ALA A 20 1.87 -13.07 -10.80
C ALA A 20 1.59 -13.32 -9.32
N ASP A 21 2.49 -14.01 -8.62
CA ASP A 21 2.40 -14.29 -7.19
C ASP A 21 3.20 -13.31 -6.32
N LEU A 22 3.76 -12.27 -6.93
CA LEU A 22 4.49 -11.22 -6.21
C LEU A 22 3.59 -9.99 -6.00
N PRO A 23 3.65 -9.37 -4.83
CA PRO A 23 2.93 -8.12 -4.54
C PRO A 23 3.57 -6.89 -5.21
N TYR A 24 4.66 -7.06 -5.89
CA TYR A 24 5.39 -6.04 -6.65
C TYR A 24 5.95 -6.69 -7.94
N GLY A 25 6.68 -5.94 -8.71
CA GLY A 25 7.12 -6.35 -10.03
C GLY A 25 6.31 -5.61 -11.09
N ASP A 26 6.12 -6.17 -12.27
CA ASP A 26 5.24 -5.58 -13.26
C ASP A 26 3.84 -6.22 -13.23
N PRO A 27 2.94 -5.80 -12.33
CA PRO A 27 1.61 -6.40 -12.22
C PRO A 27 0.77 -6.22 -13.48
N ARG A 28 1.09 -5.26 -14.36
CA ARG A 28 0.40 -5.10 -15.65
C ARG A 28 0.57 -6.30 -16.56
N ARG A 29 1.73 -6.93 -16.53
CA ARG A 29 2.00 -8.15 -17.32
C ARG A 29 1.26 -9.36 -16.78
N ALA A 30 1.09 -9.43 -15.46
CA ALA A 30 0.44 -10.55 -14.81
C ALA A 30 -1.08 -10.34 -14.70
N HIS A 31 -1.53 -9.12 -14.36
CA HIS A 31 -2.91 -8.86 -13.92
C HIS A 31 -3.64 -7.80 -14.75
N GLY A 32 -3.01 -7.15 -15.72
CA GLY A 32 -3.62 -6.08 -16.51
C GLY A 32 -4.05 -4.86 -15.67
N VAL A 33 -3.21 -4.45 -14.74
CA VAL A 33 -3.53 -3.46 -13.71
C VAL A 33 -3.74 -2.06 -14.26
N ALA A 34 -4.81 -1.40 -13.84
CA ALA A 34 -5.12 0.00 -14.17
C ALA A 34 -4.76 0.96 -13.02
N MET A 35 -4.71 0.48 -11.77
CA MET A 35 -4.41 1.28 -10.58
C MET A 35 -3.51 0.52 -9.63
N GLU A 36 -2.55 1.23 -9.03
CA GLU A 36 -1.72 0.76 -7.91
C GLU A 36 -1.78 1.81 -6.81
N GLY A 37 -2.35 1.44 -5.67
CA GLY A 37 -2.49 2.29 -4.49
C GLY A 37 -1.50 1.87 -3.40
N TYR A 38 -0.87 2.84 -2.78
CA TYR A 38 -0.02 2.66 -1.60
C TYR A 38 -0.57 3.51 -0.46
N PHE A 39 -0.57 2.94 0.72
CA PHE A 39 -1.13 3.52 1.92
C PHE A 39 -0.18 3.30 3.09
N TRP A 40 0.08 4.36 3.84
CA TRP A 40 0.80 4.31 5.12
C TRP A 40 -0.06 4.97 6.18
N ARG A 41 -0.15 4.33 7.34
CA ARG A 41 -0.77 4.89 8.53
C ARG A 41 0.26 4.99 9.64
N VAL A 42 0.46 6.19 10.15
CA VAL A 42 1.26 6.46 11.35
C VAL A 42 0.32 6.71 12.52
N THR A 43 0.58 6.07 13.65
CA THR A 43 -0.25 6.19 14.86
C THR A 43 0.64 6.52 16.06
N ASP A 44 0.50 7.73 16.57
CA ASP A 44 1.11 8.18 17.81
C ASP A 44 0.08 7.98 18.95
N ARG A 45 0.19 6.81 19.61
CA ARG A 45 -0.77 6.41 20.65
C ARG A 45 -0.71 7.32 21.88
N ASP A 46 0.50 7.74 22.23
CA ASP A 46 0.73 8.51 23.47
C ASP A 46 0.10 9.90 23.38
N ARG A 47 0.01 10.43 22.17
CA ARG A 47 -0.64 11.72 21.89
C ARG A 47 -2.03 11.60 21.27
N GLY A 48 -2.54 10.38 21.08
CA GLY A 48 -3.86 10.12 20.48
C GLY A 48 -3.99 10.63 19.05
N ARG A 49 -2.90 10.61 18.26
CA ARG A 49 -2.85 11.17 16.91
C ARG A 49 -2.63 10.09 15.86
N SER A 50 -3.13 10.32 14.67
CA SER A 50 -2.80 9.48 13.52
C SER A 50 -2.71 10.28 12.24
N LEU A 51 -1.86 9.79 11.34
CA LEU A 51 -1.68 10.30 9.99
C LEU A 51 -1.87 9.19 8.98
N ILE A 52 -2.42 9.53 7.82
CA ILE A 52 -2.51 8.67 6.66
C ILE A 52 -1.85 9.38 5.49
N ALA A 53 -0.88 8.74 4.86
CA ALA A 53 -0.33 9.14 3.58
C ALA A 53 -0.73 8.13 2.51
N LEU A 54 -1.19 8.59 1.37
CA LEU A 54 -1.60 7.73 0.28
C LEU A 54 -1.16 8.28 -1.08
N ILE A 55 -0.83 7.35 -1.98
CA ILE A 55 -0.64 7.61 -3.40
C ILE A 55 -1.35 6.53 -4.21
N GLY A 56 -2.22 6.93 -5.12
CA GLY A 56 -2.83 6.06 -6.13
C GLY A 56 -2.27 6.37 -7.50
N VAL A 57 -1.46 5.47 -8.05
CA VAL A 57 -0.93 5.59 -9.41
C VAL A 57 -1.90 4.94 -10.38
N ASN A 58 -2.50 5.74 -11.23
CA ASN A 58 -3.51 5.33 -12.20
C ASN A 58 -2.92 5.34 -13.61
N ARG A 59 -3.45 4.47 -14.46
CA ARG A 59 -3.09 4.37 -15.87
C ARG A 59 -4.31 4.68 -16.74
N GLY A 60 -4.24 5.80 -17.40
CA GLY A 60 -5.30 6.24 -18.31
C GLY A 60 -4.83 6.33 -19.77
N PRO A 61 -5.75 6.58 -20.70
CA PRO A 61 -5.42 6.73 -22.13
C PRO A 61 -4.41 7.85 -22.43
N ARG A 62 -4.33 8.86 -21.55
CA ARG A 62 -3.43 10.01 -21.67
C ARG A 62 -2.12 9.84 -20.92
N GLY A 63 -1.84 8.64 -20.44
CA GLY A 63 -0.66 8.32 -19.63
C GLY A 63 -0.97 8.15 -18.15
N PRO A 64 0.06 7.88 -17.32
CA PRO A 64 -0.10 7.72 -15.88
C PRO A 64 -0.39 9.05 -15.20
N TRP A 65 -1.21 8.99 -14.16
CA TRP A 65 -1.49 10.10 -13.26
C TRP A 65 -1.60 9.57 -11.83
N ALA A 66 -1.46 10.43 -10.85
CA ALA A 66 -1.57 10.01 -9.46
C ALA A 66 -2.54 10.90 -8.66
N THR A 67 -3.24 10.28 -7.74
CA THR A 67 -3.90 10.94 -6.61
C THR A 67 -2.99 10.85 -5.42
N LEU A 68 -2.78 11.96 -4.73
CA LEU A 68 -1.97 12.08 -3.53
C LEU A 68 -2.85 12.53 -2.38
N GLY A 69 -2.63 12.00 -1.19
CA GLY A 69 -3.41 12.41 -0.02
C GLY A 69 -2.59 12.34 1.26
N LEU A 70 -2.84 13.31 2.13
CA LEU A 70 -2.40 13.34 3.52
C LEU A 70 -3.59 13.68 4.40
N ALA A 71 -3.89 12.84 5.39
CA ALA A 71 -4.98 13.03 6.33
C ALA A 71 -4.48 12.91 7.77
N ALA A 72 -5.08 13.67 8.68
CA ALA A 72 -4.73 13.69 10.09
C ALA A 72 -5.97 13.56 11.00
N TRP A 73 -5.77 13.07 12.20
CA TRP A 73 -6.73 12.95 13.28
C TRP A 73 -6.02 13.23 14.63
N PRO A 74 -6.62 13.85 15.66
CA PRO A 74 -8.05 14.16 15.87
C PRO A 74 -8.50 15.46 15.22
N ASP A 75 -7.61 16.38 14.92
CA ASP A 75 -7.96 17.61 14.21
C ASP A 75 -8.03 17.25 12.73
N PRO A 76 -9.23 17.03 12.17
CA PRO A 76 -9.37 16.45 10.84
C PRO A 76 -8.82 17.42 9.79
N ALA A 77 -7.65 17.11 9.30
CA ALA A 77 -7.06 17.75 8.14
C ALA A 77 -7.00 16.74 7.00
N LEU A 78 -7.43 17.14 5.83
CA LEU A 78 -7.37 16.31 4.62
C LEU A 78 -6.91 17.18 3.45
N THR A 79 -5.76 16.85 2.91
CA THR A 79 -5.26 17.43 1.67
C THR A 79 -5.22 16.34 0.61
N VAL A 80 -5.92 16.55 -0.51
CA VAL A 80 -5.93 15.66 -1.67
C VAL A 80 -5.62 16.46 -2.90
N THR A 81 -4.73 15.94 -3.74
CA THR A 81 -4.38 16.55 -5.02
C THR A 81 -4.17 15.48 -6.08
N ALA A 82 -4.15 15.89 -7.34
CA ALA A 82 -3.86 15.02 -8.47
C ALA A 82 -2.75 15.61 -9.33
N THR A 83 -1.94 14.73 -9.91
CA THR A 83 -0.83 15.11 -10.78
C THR A 83 -0.70 14.16 -11.96
N THR A 84 -0.15 14.64 -13.07
CA THR A 84 0.19 13.81 -14.24
C THR A 84 1.50 13.03 -14.07
N GLN A 85 2.18 13.15 -12.94
CA GLN A 85 3.47 12.51 -12.66
C GLN A 85 3.28 11.35 -11.68
N GLY A 86 2.69 10.26 -12.14
CA GLY A 86 2.50 9.06 -11.32
C GLY A 86 3.44 7.92 -11.75
N TYR A 87 4.19 7.32 -10.81
CA TYR A 87 5.05 6.17 -11.03
C TYR A 87 4.96 5.21 -9.85
N ALA A 88 4.70 3.93 -10.14
CA ALA A 88 4.85 2.82 -9.21
C ALA A 88 6.04 1.97 -9.65
N ASP A 89 6.92 1.62 -8.72
CA ASP A 89 8.15 0.87 -9.02
C ASP A 89 7.79 -0.59 -9.39
N PRO A 90 8.18 -1.07 -10.59
CA PRO A 90 7.88 -2.42 -11.01
C PRO A 90 8.81 -3.47 -10.37
N ALA A 91 9.89 -3.10 -9.71
CA ALA A 91 10.90 -4.02 -9.17
C ALA A 91 10.81 -4.18 -7.65
N ARG A 92 10.13 -3.26 -6.96
CA ARG A 92 10.01 -3.25 -5.50
C ARG A 92 8.79 -2.45 -5.05
N LEU A 93 8.49 -2.51 -3.76
CA LEU A 93 7.46 -1.67 -3.17
C LEU A 93 7.93 -0.22 -3.13
N GLY A 94 7.18 0.65 -3.79
CA GLY A 94 7.48 2.07 -3.84
C GLY A 94 6.69 2.78 -4.94
N ALA A 95 6.43 4.06 -4.69
CA ALA A 95 5.74 4.93 -5.62
C ALA A 95 6.20 6.39 -5.48
N ARG A 96 6.04 7.15 -6.54
CA ARG A 96 6.38 8.58 -6.53
C ARG A 96 5.50 9.39 -7.47
N ALA A 97 5.40 10.68 -7.16
CA ALA A 97 4.77 11.70 -8.00
C ALA A 97 5.61 12.98 -7.96
N GLY A 98 6.61 13.07 -8.86
CA GLY A 98 7.61 14.13 -8.83
C GLY A 98 8.35 14.16 -7.49
N SER A 99 8.45 15.35 -6.90
CA SER A 99 8.95 15.59 -5.54
C SER A 99 7.82 15.70 -4.50
N ALA A 100 6.56 15.79 -4.93
CA ALA A 100 5.45 15.97 -4.01
C ALA A 100 5.13 14.71 -3.19
N PHE A 101 5.48 13.54 -3.71
CA PHE A 101 5.36 12.28 -3.00
C PHE A 101 6.47 11.33 -3.45
N VAL A 102 7.26 10.83 -2.52
CA VAL A 102 8.30 9.83 -2.77
C VAL A 102 8.28 8.84 -1.61
N ALA A 103 8.00 7.59 -1.89
CA ALA A 103 7.95 6.58 -0.83
C ALA A 103 8.42 5.21 -1.31
N ASP A 104 8.99 4.47 -0.38
CA ASP A 104 9.39 3.07 -0.53
C ASP A 104 9.10 2.27 0.76
N GLU A 105 9.71 1.12 0.92
CA GLU A 105 9.51 0.26 2.10
C GLU A 105 9.98 0.89 3.41
N ARG A 106 10.87 1.90 3.37
CA ARG A 106 11.52 2.46 4.55
C ARG A 106 11.36 3.95 4.73
N ARG A 107 10.95 4.66 3.70
CA ARG A 107 10.85 6.11 3.72
C ARG A 107 9.58 6.60 3.06
N VAL A 108 8.99 7.61 3.66
CA VAL A 108 7.84 8.32 3.09
C VAL A 108 8.09 9.83 3.19
N GLU A 109 8.15 10.48 2.04
CA GLU A 109 8.28 11.92 1.89
C GLU A 109 7.05 12.44 1.15
N VAL A 110 6.34 13.37 1.77
CA VAL A 110 5.14 14.01 1.22
C VAL A 110 5.26 15.52 1.40
N ASP A 111 5.09 16.27 0.33
CA ASP A 111 4.95 17.72 0.36
C ASP A 111 3.77 18.12 -0.53
N LEU A 112 2.62 18.36 0.10
CA LEU A 112 1.40 18.84 -0.55
C LEU A 112 1.15 20.33 -0.28
N GLY A 113 2.17 21.03 0.21
CA GLY A 113 2.11 22.44 0.56
C GLY A 113 2.13 22.69 2.06
N PRO A 114 2.03 23.97 2.46
CA PRO A 114 2.05 24.37 3.87
C PRO A 114 1.00 23.62 4.70
N GLY A 115 1.41 23.08 5.85
CA GLY A 115 0.53 22.35 6.75
C GLY A 115 0.09 20.97 6.25
N ALA A 116 0.73 20.45 5.17
CA ALA A 116 0.44 19.14 4.63
C ALA A 116 1.73 18.45 4.16
N ARG A 117 2.66 18.21 5.11
CA ARG A 117 3.94 17.56 4.88
C ARG A 117 4.15 16.39 5.81
N LEU A 118 4.89 15.39 5.34
CA LEU A 118 5.31 14.24 6.12
C LEU A 118 6.70 13.83 5.67
N SER A 119 7.62 13.64 6.61
CA SER A 119 8.94 13.07 6.37
C SER A 119 9.21 12.04 7.45
N ILE A 120 9.23 10.75 7.09
CA ILE A 120 9.46 9.66 8.03
C ILE A 120 10.38 8.59 7.45
N GLU A 121 11.15 7.99 8.36
CA GLU A 121 11.88 6.74 8.14
C GLU A 121 11.30 5.63 9.02
N VAL A 122 11.17 4.44 8.44
CA VAL A 122 10.66 3.25 9.14
C VAL A 122 11.81 2.56 9.86
N ASP A 123 11.70 2.51 11.18
CA ASP A 123 12.55 1.75 12.10
C ASP A 123 11.85 0.48 12.55
N GLU A 124 12.62 -0.55 12.89
CA GLU A 124 12.11 -1.81 13.43
C GLU A 124 10.91 -2.37 12.64
N PRO A 125 10.98 -2.50 11.32
CA PRO A 125 9.84 -2.95 10.54
C PRO A 125 9.43 -4.38 10.90
N LEU A 126 8.12 -4.60 11.05
CA LEU A 126 7.51 -5.92 11.12
C LEU A 126 6.91 -6.23 9.74
N PRO A 127 7.64 -6.91 8.84
CA PRO A 127 7.19 -7.15 7.49
C PRO A 127 6.15 -8.28 7.43
N TRP A 128 5.43 -8.36 6.33
CA TRP A 128 4.66 -9.55 5.97
C TRP A 128 5.58 -10.78 5.90
N PRO A 129 5.22 -11.92 6.53
CA PRO A 129 6.15 -13.04 6.73
C PRO A 129 6.49 -13.83 5.44
N GLN A 130 5.82 -13.56 4.34
CA GLN A 130 6.01 -14.26 3.08
C GLN A 130 6.38 -13.29 1.97
N ALA A 131 7.43 -13.62 1.19
CA ALA A 131 7.82 -12.82 0.02
C ALA A 131 6.83 -12.96 -1.15
N ARG A 132 5.97 -14.00 -1.13
CA ARG A 132 4.98 -14.29 -2.16
C ARG A 132 3.60 -14.38 -1.55
N PHE A 133 2.57 -14.29 -2.39
CA PHE A 133 1.19 -14.38 -1.95
C PHE A 133 0.87 -13.45 -0.78
N GLY A 134 1.03 -12.16 -0.96
CA GLY A 134 0.69 -11.18 0.07
C GLY A 134 -0.71 -11.38 0.67
N GLY A 135 -1.39 -10.36 1.09
CA GLY A 135 -2.70 -10.43 1.75
C GLY A 135 -3.80 -11.14 0.95
N SER A 136 -3.75 -11.05 -0.38
CA SER A 136 -4.68 -11.80 -1.26
C SER A 136 -4.31 -13.29 -1.42
N SER A 137 -3.31 -13.80 -0.72
CA SER A 137 -2.89 -15.20 -0.72
C SER A 137 -2.71 -15.78 -2.14
N GLY A 138 -3.18 -16.99 -2.40
CA GLY A 138 -3.11 -17.63 -3.71
C GLY A 138 -3.84 -16.89 -4.85
N PHE A 139 -4.75 -15.98 -4.51
CA PHE A 139 -5.46 -15.14 -5.48
C PHE A 139 -4.53 -14.16 -6.21
N HIS A 140 -3.33 -13.88 -5.69
CA HIS A 140 -2.32 -13.15 -6.46
C HIS A 140 -1.99 -13.80 -7.81
N SER A 141 -2.15 -15.11 -7.93
CA SER A 141 -1.92 -15.86 -9.17
C SER A 141 -3.15 -15.94 -10.08
N VAL A 142 -4.28 -15.39 -9.69
CA VAL A 142 -5.49 -15.35 -10.52
C VAL A 142 -5.48 -14.08 -11.34
N PRO A 143 -5.49 -14.13 -12.69
CA PRO A 143 -5.48 -12.92 -13.50
C PRO A 143 -6.83 -12.21 -13.45
N ALA A 144 -6.79 -10.93 -13.73
CA ALA A 144 -7.97 -10.12 -14.03
C ALA A 144 -9.00 -9.94 -12.89
N LEU A 145 -8.61 -10.17 -11.66
CA LEU A 145 -9.43 -9.73 -10.53
C LEU A 145 -9.50 -8.20 -10.49
N ASN A 146 -10.63 -7.68 -10.02
CA ASN A 146 -10.81 -6.24 -9.87
C ASN A 146 -9.86 -5.66 -8.80
N GLN A 147 -9.47 -6.44 -7.79
CA GLN A 147 -8.66 -5.97 -6.68
C GLN A 147 -7.73 -7.06 -6.12
N TYR A 148 -6.50 -6.63 -5.77
CA TYR A 148 -5.50 -7.38 -5.02
C TYR A 148 -5.00 -6.52 -3.86
N TRP A 149 -4.54 -7.16 -2.79
CA TRP A 149 -4.10 -6.50 -1.57
C TRP A 149 -2.86 -7.15 -0.96
N HIS A 150 -1.95 -6.34 -0.43
CA HIS A 150 -0.76 -6.80 0.26
C HIS A 150 -0.33 -5.81 1.35
N PRO A 151 -0.50 -6.16 2.64
CA PRO A 151 0.02 -5.39 3.76
C PRO A 151 1.50 -5.76 4.00
N TRP A 152 2.42 -5.13 3.26
CA TRP A 152 3.84 -5.49 3.35
C TRP A 152 4.48 -5.12 4.69
N LEU A 153 3.96 -4.10 5.37
CA LEU A 153 4.42 -3.57 6.64
C LEU A 153 3.31 -3.69 7.67
N LEU A 154 3.31 -4.80 8.40
CA LEU A 154 2.28 -5.09 9.41
C LEU A 154 2.43 -4.26 10.68
N GLY A 155 3.61 -3.73 10.94
CA GLY A 155 3.94 -2.89 12.08
C GLY A 155 5.36 -2.37 12.00
N GLY A 156 5.74 -1.57 12.98
CA GLY A 156 7.05 -0.98 13.10
C GLY A 156 6.98 0.35 13.84
N ARG A 157 8.11 1.04 13.87
CA ARG A 157 8.25 2.38 14.44
C ARG A 157 8.71 3.32 13.35
N VAL A 158 8.45 4.61 13.53
CA VAL A 158 9.01 5.64 12.66
C VAL A 158 9.84 6.63 13.45
N ARG A 159 10.73 7.31 12.74
CA ARG A 159 11.35 8.59 13.13
C ARG A 159 11.01 9.61 12.08
N GLY A 160 10.78 10.85 12.52
CA GLY A 160 10.55 11.96 11.63
C GLY A 160 9.44 12.88 12.09
N THR A 161 8.97 13.70 11.16
CA THR A 161 8.06 14.81 11.47
C THR A 161 6.91 14.92 10.47
N ALA A 162 5.84 15.59 10.87
CA ALA A 162 4.79 16.04 9.97
C ALA A 162 4.38 17.48 10.24
N GLU A 163 4.01 18.20 9.19
CA GLU A 163 3.29 19.48 9.29
C GLU A 163 1.81 19.22 9.06
N VAL A 164 0.98 19.56 10.05
CA VAL A 164 -0.47 19.38 10.01
C VAL A 164 -1.13 20.71 10.39
N GLY A 165 -1.66 21.43 9.41
CA GLY A 165 -2.09 22.81 9.62
C GLY A 165 -0.93 23.68 10.10
N ASP A 166 -1.11 24.35 11.23
CA ASP A 166 -0.10 25.22 11.84
C ASP A 166 0.85 24.46 12.79
N GLN A 167 0.69 23.14 12.94
CA GLN A 167 1.42 22.35 13.92
C GLN A 167 2.52 21.53 13.27
N THR A 168 3.64 21.40 13.96
CA THR A 168 4.66 20.40 13.68
C THR A 168 4.51 19.24 14.67
N TRP A 169 4.41 18.03 14.15
CA TRP A 169 4.31 16.81 14.93
C TRP A 169 5.62 16.04 14.88
N GLU A 170 6.24 15.84 16.04
CA GLU A 170 7.31 14.86 16.21
C GLU A 170 6.67 13.46 16.27
N LEU A 171 7.17 12.54 15.43
CA LEU A 171 6.62 11.21 15.25
C LEU A 171 7.55 10.10 15.73
N ASP A 172 8.67 10.44 16.35
CA ASP A 172 9.65 9.47 16.83
C ASP A 172 9.01 8.45 17.77
N GLY A 173 9.17 7.16 17.42
CA GLY A 173 8.57 6.05 18.13
C GLY A 173 7.09 5.78 17.81
N ALA A 174 6.43 6.59 17.01
CA ALA A 174 5.07 6.31 16.55
C ALA A 174 5.00 5.00 15.76
N GLN A 175 3.87 4.32 15.84
CA GLN A 175 3.63 3.07 15.12
C GLN A 175 3.34 3.35 13.64
N VAL A 176 3.81 2.44 12.77
CA VAL A 176 3.52 2.52 11.34
C VAL A 176 2.92 1.22 10.81
N TYR A 177 2.07 1.34 9.84
CA TYR A 177 1.51 0.28 9.02
C TYR A 177 1.57 0.69 7.55
N GLY A 178 1.78 -0.27 6.64
CA GLY A 178 1.84 -0.01 5.21
C GLY A 178 1.23 -1.12 4.37
N GLU A 179 0.44 -0.75 3.37
CA GLU A 179 -0.17 -1.69 2.44
C GLU A 179 -0.18 -1.18 1.01
N LYS A 180 -0.27 -2.12 0.09
CA LYS A 180 -0.50 -1.88 -1.33
C LYS A 180 -1.76 -2.59 -1.78
N ASN A 181 -2.53 -1.92 -2.61
CA ASN A 181 -3.58 -2.54 -3.39
C ASN A 181 -3.39 -2.21 -4.87
N TRP A 182 -3.89 -3.08 -5.74
CA TRP A 182 -3.83 -2.86 -7.17
C TRP A 182 -4.93 -3.66 -7.86
N GLY A 183 -5.31 -3.26 -9.07
CA GLY A 183 -6.34 -3.94 -9.81
C GLY A 183 -6.78 -3.23 -11.08
N LYS A 184 -7.84 -3.72 -11.68
CA LYS A 184 -8.40 -3.17 -12.92
C LYS A 184 -9.35 -1.99 -12.69
N GLY A 185 -9.89 -1.85 -11.50
CA GLY A 185 -10.87 -0.83 -11.15
C GLY A 185 -10.66 -0.28 -9.75
N GLY A 186 -11.63 0.46 -9.26
CA GLY A 186 -11.66 0.98 -7.90
C GLY A 186 -11.97 -0.10 -6.86
N PHE A 187 -12.17 0.33 -5.63
CA PHE A 187 -12.62 -0.55 -4.55
C PHE A 187 -13.99 -1.16 -4.87
N PRO A 188 -14.27 -2.38 -4.34
CA PRO A 188 -15.61 -2.97 -4.42
C PRO A 188 -16.66 -2.06 -3.80
N ASP A 189 -17.91 -2.13 -4.26
CA ASP A 189 -19.03 -1.36 -3.70
C ASP A 189 -19.27 -1.69 -2.21
N SER A 190 -18.93 -2.91 -1.80
CA SER A 190 -18.96 -3.33 -0.41
C SER A 190 -17.62 -3.96 -0.04
N TRP A 191 -16.96 -3.39 0.97
CA TRP A 191 -15.69 -3.88 1.49
C TRP A 191 -15.55 -3.56 2.97
N TRP A 192 -14.65 -4.29 3.62
CA TRP A 192 -14.25 -4.07 5.01
C TRP A 192 -12.74 -4.27 5.15
N TRP A 193 -12.18 -3.56 6.09
CA TRP A 193 -10.75 -3.55 6.36
C TRP A 193 -10.49 -3.26 7.83
N GLY A 194 -9.44 -3.85 8.38
CA GLY A 194 -8.97 -3.53 9.71
C GLY A 194 -7.51 -3.86 9.90
N GLN A 195 -6.89 -3.17 10.85
CA GLN A 195 -5.50 -3.33 11.21
C GLN A 195 -5.32 -3.06 12.70
N ALA A 196 -4.51 -3.89 13.37
CA ALA A 196 -4.12 -3.69 14.75
C ALA A 196 -2.65 -4.10 14.95
N GLN A 197 -1.96 -3.33 15.79
CA GLN A 197 -0.61 -3.59 16.28
C GLN A 197 -0.48 -3.04 17.71
N GLY A 198 0.68 -3.26 18.35
CA GLY A 198 0.92 -2.75 19.70
C GLY A 198 0.28 -3.62 20.77
N PHE A 199 0.18 -4.92 20.50
CA PHE A 199 -0.13 -5.94 21.50
C PHE A 199 1.01 -6.06 22.52
N GLU A 200 0.79 -6.78 23.63
CA GLU A 200 1.82 -7.11 24.61
C GLU A 200 3.01 -7.84 23.96
N ASP A 201 2.71 -8.79 23.08
CA ASP A 201 3.70 -9.36 22.15
C ASP A 201 3.98 -8.33 21.04
N ARG A 202 5.16 -7.73 21.09
CA ARG A 202 5.61 -6.72 20.11
C ARG A 202 5.73 -7.27 18.69
N GLY A 203 5.84 -8.58 18.51
CA GLY A 203 5.85 -9.25 17.22
C GLY A 203 4.45 -9.52 16.68
N ALA A 204 3.41 -9.34 17.49
CA ALA A 204 2.04 -9.59 17.05
C ALA A 204 1.47 -8.38 16.29
N SER A 205 0.86 -8.67 15.16
CA SER A 205 0.10 -7.71 14.35
C SER A 205 -1.01 -8.42 13.59
N VAL A 206 -2.09 -7.72 13.34
CA VAL A 206 -3.24 -8.23 12.58
C VAL A 206 -3.60 -7.24 11.49
N ALA A 207 -3.79 -7.74 10.29
CA ALA A 207 -4.42 -7.01 9.20
C ALA A 207 -5.39 -7.93 8.44
N PHE A 208 -6.54 -7.42 8.10
CA PHE A 208 -7.55 -8.15 7.34
C PHE A 208 -8.30 -7.22 6.39
N ALA A 209 -8.66 -7.75 5.25
CA ALA A 209 -9.49 -7.07 4.27
C ALA A 209 -10.43 -8.06 3.61
N GLY A 210 -11.59 -7.59 3.18
CA GLY A 210 -12.55 -8.38 2.42
C GLY A 210 -13.53 -7.49 1.68
N GLY A 211 -14.16 -8.05 0.68
CA GLY A 211 -15.12 -7.35 -0.14
C GLY A 211 -15.58 -8.20 -1.32
N GLN A 212 -16.43 -7.62 -2.14
CA GLN A 212 -16.87 -8.27 -3.37
C GLN A 212 -15.72 -8.24 -4.39
N VAL A 213 -15.24 -9.41 -4.78
CA VAL A 213 -14.20 -9.57 -5.81
C VAL A 213 -14.83 -10.17 -7.05
N SER A 214 -14.62 -9.56 -8.20
CA SER A 214 -15.08 -10.05 -9.50
C SER A 214 -13.89 -10.34 -10.42
N ALA A 215 -14.06 -11.36 -11.26
CA ALA A 215 -13.18 -11.59 -12.41
C ALA A 215 -13.86 -10.96 -13.63
N GLY A 216 -13.18 -10.00 -14.24
CA GLY A 216 -13.66 -9.28 -15.42
C GLY A 216 -13.04 -9.77 -16.71
#